data_b7cb692738a190b8b1bfe7d96c2e2cce
#
_entry.id   b7cb692738a190b8b1bfe7d96c2e2cce
#
_cell.length_a   1.000
_cell.length_b   1.000
_cell.length_c   1.000
_cell.angle_alpha   90.00
_cell.angle_beta   90.00
_cell.angle_gamma   90.00
#
_symmetry.space_group_name_H-M   'P 1'
#
loop_
_entity.id
_entity.type
_entity.pdbx_description
1 polymer ?
#
loop_
_entity_poly.entity_id
_entity_poly.type
_entity_poly.pdbx_seq_one_letter_code
_entity_poly.pdbx_strand_id
1 'polypeptide(L)' 'DAQPGDIVCYAGHVGIYIGNGKIVHASSPSTGIKVGNATYRSILAVRRVLQ' A
#
# COMPACT_ATOMS: atom_id res chain seq x y z
N ASP A 1 6.85 0.88 12.03
CA ASP A 1 5.61 1.43 11.52
C ASP A 1 5.80 2.03 10.13
N ALA A 2 4.79 1.92 9.28
CA ALA A 2 4.85 2.48 7.95
C ALA A 2 4.78 4.01 7.99
N GLN A 3 5.51 4.64 7.08
CA GLN A 3 5.51 6.09 6.93
C GLN A 3 5.10 6.43 5.50
N PRO A 4 4.59 7.64 5.25
CA PRO A 4 4.23 8.03 3.88
C PRO A 4 5.38 7.82 2.91
N GLY A 5 5.09 7.18 1.79
CA GLY A 5 6.10 6.82 0.79
C GLY A 5 6.63 5.40 0.91
N ASP A 6 6.34 4.69 2.00
CA ASP A 6 6.75 3.31 2.16
C ASP A 6 5.90 2.40 1.26
N ILE A 7 6.52 1.32 0.79
CA ILE A 7 5.82 0.31 0.01
C ILE A 7 5.31 -0.77 0.96
N VAL A 8 4.02 -1.02 0.94
CA VAL A 8 3.39 -2.07 1.75
C VAL A 8 3.14 -3.27 0.86
N CYS A 9 3.67 -4.41 1.26
CA CYS A 9 3.59 -5.64 0.48
C CYS A 9 2.53 -6.58 1.05
N TYR A 10 1.70 -7.09 0.17
CA TYR A 10 0.68 -8.09 0.49
C TYR A 10 0.90 -9.31 -0.39
N ALA A 11 0.22 -10.40 -0.09
CA ALA A 11 0.29 -11.60 -0.93
C ALA A 11 -0.26 -11.27 -2.33
N GLY A 12 0.63 -11.25 -3.32
CA GLY A 12 0.25 -10.97 -4.71
C GLY A 12 -0.14 -9.53 -5.01
N HIS A 13 0.20 -8.60 -4.11
CA HIS A 13 -0.21 -7.21 -4.29
C HIS A 13 0.72 -6.27 -3.53
N VAL A 14 0.79 -5.04 -3.97
CA VAL A 14 1.55 -4.00 -3.27
C VAL A 14 0.76 -2.68 -3.31
N GLY A 15 1.04 -1.82 -2.34
CA GLY A 15 0.49 -0.47 -2.32
C GLY A 15 1.52 0.49 -1.77
N ILE A 16 1.27 1.79 -1.92
CA ILE A 16 2.14 2.83 -1.38
C ILE A 16 1.42 3.51 -0.23
N TYR A 17 2.07 3.52 0.93
CA TYR A 17 1.49 4.11 2.12
C TYR A 17 1.49 5.64 2.01
N ILE A 18 0.37 6.25 2.33
CA ILE A 18 0.23 7.72 2.24
C ILE A 18 -0.08 8.37 3.59
N GLY A 19 -0.03 7.57 4.66
CA GLY A 19 -0.30 8.07 6.01
C GLY A 19 -1.73 7.78 6.44
N ASN A 20 -2.01 7.98 7.72
CA ASN A 20 -3.35 7.78 8.32
C ASN A 20 -3.92 6.38 8.10
N GLY A 21 -3.05 5.36 7.99
CA GLY A 21 -3.49 4.00 7.76
C GLY A 21 -4.02 3.74 6.37
N LYS A 22 -3.67 4.58 5.39
CA LYS A 22 -4.17 4.47 4.02
C LYS A 22 -3.06 4.15 3.04
N ILE A 23 -3.42 3.49 1.95
CA ILE A 23 -2.51 3.22 0.84
C ILE A 23 -3.17 3.62 -0.47
N VAL A 24 -2.32 3.88 -1.47
CA VAL A 24 -2.74 4.03 -2.86
C VAL A 24 -2.33 2.76 -3.58
N HIS A 25 -3.26 2.12 -4.26
CA HIS A 25 -2.96 0.88 -4.97
C HIS A 25 -3.88 0.72 -6.18
N ALA A 26 -3.41 -0.06 -7.15
CA ALA A 26 -4.22 -0.42 -8.30
C ALA A 26 -5.11 -1.59 -7.90
N SER A 27 -6.40 -1.32 -7.77
CA SER A 27 -7.36 -2.31 -7.31
C SER A 27 -7.69 -3.33 -8.41
N SER A 28 -7.89 -2.85 -9.63
CA SER A 28 -8.08 -3.71 -10.80
C SER A 28 -7.82 -2.89 -12.05
N PRO A 29 -7.59 -3.54 -13.22
CA PRO A 29 -7.41 -2.80 -14.46
C PRO A 29 -8.60 -1.91 -14.84
N SER A 30 -9.80 -2.31 -14.45
CA SER A 30 -10.99 -1.55 -14.81
C SER A 30 -11.26 -0.39 -13.86
N THR A 31 -10.89 -0.51 -12.60
CA THR A 31 -11.13 0.55 -11.62
C THR A 31 -9.93 1.48 -11.43
N GLY A 32 -8.74 1.03 -11.83
CA GLY A 32 -7.54 1.83 -11.74
C GLY A 32 -7.03 1.98 -10.31
N ILE A 33 -6.43 3.13 -10.04
CA ILE A 33 -5.80 3.40 -8.76
C ILE A 33 -6.85 3.86 -7.76
N LYS A 34 -6.78 3.29 -6.56
CA LYS A 34 -7.70 3.64 -5.46
C LYS A 34 -6.92 3.88 -4.19
N VAL A 35 -7.51 4.69 -3.32
CA VAL A 35 -7.04 4.83 -1.94
C VAL A 35 -7.84 3.87 -1.08
N GLY A 36 -7.15 3.07 -0.28
CA GLY A 36 -7.80 2.10 0.59
C GLY A 36 -7.11 2.05 1.94
N ASN A 37 -7.66 1.22 2.84
CA ASN A 37 -7.05 1.00 4.15
C ASN A 37 -5.82 0.11 4.01
N ALA A 38 -4.71 0.51 4.66
CA ALA A 38 -3.48 -0.28 4.62
C ALA A 38 -3.68 -1.67 5.20
N THR A 39 -4.61 -1.82 6.13
CA THR A 39 -4.85 -3.08 6.83
C THR A 39 -6.00 -3.89 6.25
N TYR A 40 -6.43 -3.60 5.02
CA TYR A 40 -7.52 -4.35 4.40
C TYR A 40 -7.15 -5.82 4.16
N ARG A 41 -5.88 -6.14 4.14
CA ARG A 41 -5.32 -7.49 4.08
C ARG A 41 -4.18 -7.58 5.06
N SER A 42 -3.74 -8.80 5.35
CA SER A 42 -2.56 -9.01 6.16
C SER A 42 -1.33 -8.48 5.45
N ILE A 43 -0.61 -7.59 6.12
CA ILE A 43 0.63 -7.01 5.58
C ILE A 43 1.75 -8.03 5.74
N LEU A 44 2.42 -8.36 4.63
CA LEU A 44 3.57 -9.28 4.67
C LEU A 44 4.85 -8.54 5.01
N ALA A 45 5.03 -7.34 4.47
CA ALA A 45 6.25 -6.56 4.71
C ALA A 45 5.99 -5.11 4.38
N VAL A 46 6.79 -4.24 4.97
CA VAL A 46 6.81 -2.82 4.64
C VAL A 46 8.23 -2.48 4.24
N ARG A 47 8.40 -1.88 3.07
CA ARG A 47 9.73 -1.52 2.56
C ARG A 47 9.81 -0.03 2.36
N ARG A 48 10.93 0.54 2.83
CA ARG A 48 11.19 1.96 2.66
C ARG A 48 12.07 2.16 1.44
N VAL A 49 11.64 3.08 0.57
CA VAL A 49 12.44 3.47 -0.58
C VAL A 49 13.30 4.65 -0.15
N LEU A 50 14.61 4.48 -0.29
CA LEU A 50 15.58 5.54 0.00
C LEU A 50 15.97 6.23 -1.30
N GLN A 51 16.08 7.53 -1.23
CA GLN A 51 16.47 8.33 -2.39
C GLN A 51 17.83 8.91 -2.21
#